data_105eea73bb4ae5db171bac89e2d40cfd
#
_entry.id   105eea73bb4ae5db171bac89e2d40cfd
#
_cell.length_a   1.000
_cell.length_b   1.000
_cell.length_c   1.000
_cell.angle_alpha   90.00
_cell.angle_beta   90.00
_cell.angle_gamma   90.00
#
_symmetry.space_group_name_H-M   'P 1'
#
loop_
_entity.id
_entity.type
_entity.pdbx_description
1 polymer ?
#
loop_
_entity_poly.entity_id
_entity_poly.type
_entity_poly.pdbx_seq_one_letter_code
_entity_poly.pdbx_strand_id
1 'polypeptide(L)'
;VIISHRHKFIFIHVPKTAGSTVSAYLAREFGPWDLQLGSWKDALGNGAKANRLALIAMFCHLSPLKIAQTLIRNHSVDSLAGVALSRRFAGRLADHSSASEIEAFDPSAWKQYFKFCFVRNPFERAVSLYNWHYRKVDTRPSFSQMLCLIEAGAAEKERINWKSWQLYTKNDEVVVDFVGRQERLSEDLRNVCDRIGLPFDERFLTRAKANPRRPDIRSYYKPGDRERVERLFG
;
A
#
# COMPACT_ATOMS: atom_id res chain seq x y z
N VAL A 1 -3.64 0.30 3.79
CA VAL A 1 -4.30 -0.59 4.76
C VAL A 1 -5.67 -0.99 4.26
N ILE A 2 -6.04 -2.26 4.47
CA ILE A 2 -7.41 -2.76 4.30
C ILE A 2 -7.84 -3.46 5.59
N ILE A 3 -9.08 -3.20 6.04
CA ILE A 3 -9.77 -3.97 7.08
C ILE A 3 -11.08 -4.45 6.45
N SER A 4 -11.18 -5.75 6.16
CA SER A 4 -12.41 -6.34 5.62
C SER A 4 -13.19 -7.06 6.72
N HIS A 5 -14.33 -6.50 7.07
CA HIS A 5 -15.26 -7.11 8.02
C HIS A 5 -16.06 -8.24 7.37
N ARG A 6 -16.27 -8.16 6.05
CA ARG A 6 -16.95 -9.20 5.27
C ARG A 6 -16.16 -10.50 5.23
N HIS A 7 -14.86 -10.41 4.93
CA HIS A 7 -13.99 -11.58 4.75
C HIS A 7 -13.04 -11.81 5.92
N LYS A 8 -13.16 -11.01 7.00
CA LYS A 8 -12.40 -11.13 8.25
C LYS A 8 -10.89 -11.17 8.03
N PHE A 9 -10.37 -10.19 7.30
CA PHE A 9 -8.93 -10.03 7.11
C PHE A 9 -8.47 -8.59 7.31
N ILE A 10 -7.17 -8.45 7.61
CA ILE A 10 -6.44 -7.20 7.65
C ILE A 10 -5.25 -7.30 6.70
N PHE A 11 -5.14 -6.38 5.76
CA PHE A 11 -3.98 -6.24 4.89
C PHE A 11 -3.16 -5.01 5.29
N ILE A 12 -1.92 -5.25 5.74
CA ILE A 12 -0.96 -4.19 6.06
C ILE A 12 -0.22 -3.83 4.79
N HIS A 13 -0.42 -2.61 4.31
CA HIS A 13 0.18 -2.14 3.06
C HIS A 13 1.60 -1.65 3.27
N VAL A 14 2.58 -2.52 3.08
CA VAL A 14 4.01 -2.15 3.08
C VAL A 14 4.36 -1.39 1.79
N PRO A 15 5.06 -0.25 1.86
CA PRO A 15 5.43 0.53 0.67
C PRO A 15 6.34 -0.26 -0.30
N LYS A 16 6.03 -0.17 -1.61
CA LYS A 16 6.84 -0.70 -2.72
C LYS A 16 6.95 -2.23 -2.83
N THR A 17 5.96 -2.94 -2.28
CA THR A 17 5.87 -4.41 -2.27
C THR A 17 4.67 -4.94 -3.09
N ALA A 18 4.23 -4.23 -4.12
CA ALA A 18 3.02 -4.49 -4.91
C ALA A 18 1.69 -4.25 -4.17
N GLY A 19 1.70 -3.56 -3.04
CA GLY A 19 0.49 -3.32 -2.23
C GLY A 19 -0.66 -2.67 -3.00
N SER A 20 -0.43 -1.79 -3.98
CA SER A 20 -1.48 -1.23 -4.83
C SER A 20 -2.16 -2.31 -5.68
N THR A 21 -1.42 -3.28 -6.20
CA THR A 21 -1.95 -4.41 -6.97
C THR A 21 -2.80 -5.31 -6.08
N VAL A 22 -2.30 -5.65 -4.90
CA VAL A 22 -3.03 -6.46 -3.90
C VAL A 22 -4.30 -5.74 -3.46
N SER A 23 -4.22 -4.44 -3.12
CA SER A 23 -5.39 -3.64 -2.74
C SER A 23 -6.43 -3.57 -3.84
N ALA A 24 -6.01 -3.36 -5.10
CA ALA A 24 -6.91 -3.30 -6.24
C ALA A 24 -7.60 -4.65 -6.50
N TYR A 25 -6.88 -5.74 -6.29
CA TYR A 25 -7.43 -7.09 -6.41
C TYR A 25 -8.53 -7.35 -5.36
N LEU A 26 -8.20 -7.13 -4.09
CA LEU A 26 -9.10 -7.41 -2.95
C LEU A 26 -10.33 -6.48 -2.91
N ALA A 27 -10.18 -5.23 -3.36
CA ALA A 27 -11.26 -4.25 -3.33
C ALA A 27 -12.49 -4.61 -4.17
N ARG A 28 -12.35 -5.53 -5.12
CA ARG A 28 -13.47 -6.01 -5.96
C ARG A 28 -14.53 -6.76 -5.16
N GLU A 29 -14.13 -7.35 -4.03
CA GLU A 29 -14.96 -8.20 -3.20
C GLU A 29 -15.39 -7.54 -1.88
N PHE A 30 -15.25 -6.22 -1.78
CA PHE A 30 -15.56 -5.49 -0.55
C PHE A 30 -17.03 -5.53 -0.17
N GLY A 31 -17.26 -5.73 1.11
CA GLY A 31 -18.54 -5.55 1.75
C GLY A 31 -18.86 -4.07 2.02
N PRO A 32 -20.09 -3.78 2.48
CA PRO A 32 -20.55 -2.41 2.71
C PRO A 32 -19.70 -1.60 3.68
N TRP A 33 -19.05 -2.24 4.63
CA TRP A 33 -18.33 -1.61 5.74
C TRP A 33 -16.82 -1.85 5.70
N ASP A 34 -16.31 -2.48 4.64
CA ASP A 34 -14.89 -2.72 4.49
C ASP A 34 -14.14 -1.41 4.27
N LEU A 35 -13.03 -1.24 4.95
CA LEU A 35 -12.20 -0.06 4.89
C LEU A 35 -10.99 -0.31 4.00
N GLN A 36 -10.73 0.61 3.07
CA GLN A 36 -9.46 0.72 2.36
C GLN A 36 -8.94 2.14 2.45
N LEU A 37 -7.70 2.31 2.89
CA LEU A 37 -6.95 3.55 2.80
C LEU A 37 -5.83 3.37 1.76
N GLY A 38 -5.71 4.35 0.88
CA GLY A 38 -4.79 4.31 -0.26
C GLY A 38 -5.26 3.45 -1.45
N SER A 39 -4.54 3.59 -2.57
CA SER A 39 -4.72 2.78 -3.80
C SER A 39 -6.12 2.77 -4.43
N TRP A 40 -7.00 3.70 -4.10
CA TRP A 40 -8.36 3.77 -4.65
C TRP A 40 -8.39 3.94 -6.17
N LYS A 41 -7.44 4.71 -6.74
CA LYS A 41 -7.35 4.86 -8.21
C LYS A 41 -7.09 3.52 -8.89
N ASP A 42 -6.18 2.72 -8.33
CA ASP A 42 -5.83 1.40 -8.86
C ASP A 42 -7.00 0.42 -8.65
N ALA A 43 -7.70 0.50 -7.51
CA ALA A 43 -8.88 -0.31 -7.21
C ALA A 43 -10.04 -0.05 -8.20
N LEU A 44 -10.39 1.20 -8.43
CA LEU A 44 -11.43 1.59 -9.39
C LEU A 44 -11.07 1.18 -10.82
N GLY A 45 -9.80 1.33 -11.22
CA GLY A 45 -9.30 0.85 -12.51
C GLY A 45 -9.38 -0.66 -12.69
N ASN A 46 -9.45 -1.41 -11.59
CA ASN A 46 -9.60 -2.88 -11.57
C ASN A 46 -11.06 -3.34 -11.31
N GLY A 47 -12.03 -2.43 -11.45
CA GLY A 47 -13.44 -2.73 -11.36
C GLY A 47 -14.07 -2.69 -9.96
N ALA A 48 -13.33 -2.24 -8.93
CA ALA A 48 -13.91 -1.97 -7.63
C ALA A 48 -14.90 -0.79 -7.69
N LYS A 49 -15.85 -0.76 -6.75
CA LYS A 49 -16.82 0.33 -6.60
C LYS A 49 -16.75 0.91 -5.19
N ALA A 50 -17.14 2.17 -5.04
CA ALA A 50 -17.29 2.76 -3.72
C ALA A 50 -18.37 2.01 -2.94
N ASN A 51 -18.00 1.49 -1.78
CA ASN A 51 -18.93 0.82 -0.87
C ASN A 51 -19.68 1.81 0.02
N ARG A 52 -20.60 1.33 0.87
CA ARG A 52 -21.42 2.17 1.75
C ARG A 52 -20.59 3.06 2.66
N LEU A 53 -19.49 2.54 3.23
CA LEU A 53 -18.58 3.32 4.07
C LEU A 53 -17.94 4.48 3.29
N ALA A 54 -17.49 4.23 2.06
CA ALA A 54 -16.91 5.24 1.18
C ALA A 54 -17.94 6.31 0.80
N LEU A 55 -19.18 5.92 0.47
CA LEU A 55 -20.27 6.85 0.16
C LEU A 55 -20.58 7.75 1.35
N ILE A 56 -20.74 7.20 2.55
CA ILE A 56 -20.97 7.98 3.78
C ILE A 56 -19.79 8.95 4.02
N ALA A 57 -18.55 8.48 3.85
CA ALA A 57 -17.38 9.34 3.99
C ALA A 57 -17.41 10.52 3.00
N MET A 58 -17.81 10.28 1.74
CA MET A 58 -17.93 11.34 0.75
C MET A 58 -18.97 12.40 1.14
N PHE A 59 -20.14 11.98 1.58
CA PHE A 59 -21.19 12.94 2.00
C PHE A 59 -20.80 13.71 3.27
N CYS A 60 -20.11 13.08 4.22
CA CYS A 60 -19.75 13.74 5.48
C CYS A 60 -18.47 14.60 5.42
N HIS A 61 -17.55 14.30 4.52
CA HIS A 61 -16.20 14.91 4.53
C HIS A 61 -15.83 15.65 3.24
N LEU A 62 -16.72 15.71 2.25
CA LEU A 62 -16.53 16.50 1.03
C LEU A 62 -17.61 17.55 0.90
N SER A 63 -17.25 18.72 0.38
CA SER A 63 -18.24 19.75 0.08
C SER A 63 -19.10 19.35 -1.12
N PRO A 64 -20.41 19.73 -1.15
CA PRO A 64 -21.28 19.50 -2.30
C PRO A 64 -20.71 20.08 -3.60
N LEU A 65 -20.04 21.23 -3.52
CA LEU A 65 -19.37 21.88 -4.66
C LEU A 65 -18.28 20.97 -5.24
N LYS A 66 -17.49 20.31 -4.42
CA LYS A 66 -16.43 19.39 -4.89
C LYS A 66 -17.00 18.15 -5.58
N ILE A 67 -18.10 17.62 -5.06
CA ILE A 67 -18.82 16.51 -5.70
C ILE A 67 -19.36 16.95 -7.05
N ALA A 68 -20.04 18.10 -7.11
CA ALA A 68 -20.59 18.67 -8.35
C ALA A 68 -19.49 18.96 -9.40
N GLN A 69 -18.38 19.56 -9.01
CA GLN A 69 -17.23 19.81 -9.90
C GLN A 69 -16.65 18.53 -10.49
N THR A 70 -16.64 17.44 -9.71
CA THR A 70 -16.16 16.13 -10.17
C THR A 70 -17.09 15.53 -11.22
N LEU A 71 -18.40 15.62 -11.01
CA LEU A 71 -19.41 15.20 -11.96
C LEU A 71 -19.37 16.01 -13.28
N ILE A 72 -19.25 17.34 -13.19
CA ILE A 72 -19.15 18.23 -14.35
C ILE A 72 -17.90 17.90 -15.20
N ARG A 73 -16.81 17.48 -14.57
CA ARG A 73 -15.57 17.07 -15.26
C ARG A 73 -15.61 15.64 -15.81
N ASN A 74 -16.77 15.01 -15.84
CA ASN A 74 -16.97 13.61 -16.28
C ASN A 74 -16.07 12.60 -15.53
N HIS A 75 -15.70 12.89 -14.29
CA HIS A 75 -15.02 11.93 -13.42
C HIS A 75 -16.05 11.15 -12.59
N SER A 76 -15.79 9.86 -12.37
CA SER A 76 -16.62 9.07 -11.46
C SER A 76 -16.57 9.63 -10.05
N VAL A 77 -17.72 9.74 -9.38
CA VAL A 77 -17.81 10.13 -7.97
C VAL A 77 -16.97 9.21 -7.09
N ASP A 78 -16.89 7.92 -7.45
CA ASP A 78 -16.04 6.94 -6.77
C ASP A 78 -14.58 7.38 -6.67
N SER A 79 -14.08 8.21 -7.61
CA SER A 79 -12.72 8.75 -7.57
C SER A 79 -12.44 9.60 -6.33
N LEU A 80 -13.48 10.09 -5.68
CA LEU A 80 -13.42 10.87 -4.44
C LEU A 80 -13.37 10.00 -3.18
N ALA A 81 -13.68 8.70 -3.28
CA ALA A 81 -13.74 7.79 -2.14
C ALA A 81 -12.45 7.79 -1.31
N GLY A 82 -11.29 7.69 -1.99
CA GLY A 82 -10.00 7.71 -1.33
C GLY A 82 -9.74 8.99 -0.53
N VAL A 83 -10.08 10.15 -1.10
CA VAL A 83 -9.92 11.45 -0.43
C VAL A 83 -10.85 11.56 0.79
N ALA A 84 -12.09 11.12 0.64
CA ALA A 84 -13.09 11.18 1.71
C ALA A 84 -12.72 10.26 2.87
N LEU A 85 -12.32 9.03 2.59
CA LEU A 85 -11.88 8.06 3.60
C LEU A 85 -10.62 8.53 4.30
N SER A 86 -9.61 9.03 3.58
CA SER A 86 -8.41 9.59 4.20
C SER A 86 -8.73 10.75 5.14
N ARG A 87 -9.71 11.61 4.82
CA ARG A 87 -10.17 12.67 5.72
C ARG A 87 -10.92 12.14 6.93
N ARG A 88 -11.82 11.16 6.72
CA ARG A 88 -12.61 10.56 7.80
C ARG A 88 -11.74 9.88 8.86
N PHE A 89 -10.66 9.24 8.43
CA PHE A 89 -9.78 8.47 9.31
C PHE A 89 -8.47 9.19 9.64
N ALA A 90 -8.31 10.46 9.22
CA ALA A 90 -7.13 11.27 9.53
C ALA A 90 -6.81 11.28 11.03
N GLY A 91 -5.53 11.11 11.38
CA GLY A 91 -5.06 11.03 12.76
C GLY A 91 -5.36 9.71 13.48
N ARG A 92 -6.08 8.77 12.83
CA ARG A 92 -6.38 7.44 13.39
C ARG A 92 -5.75 6.32 12.57
N LEU A 93 -5.86 6.40 11.26
CA LEU A 93 -5.25 5.45 10.31
C LEU A 93 -4.79 6.19 9.06
N ALA A 94 -3.75 5.65 8.42
CA ALA A 94 -3.20 6.09 7.15
C ALA A 94 -3.00 4.90 6.18
N ASP A 95 -2.60 5.21 4.93
CA ASP A 95 -2.36 4.20 3.89
C ASP A 95 -1.37 3.12 4.31
N HIS A 96 -0.39 3.50 5.12
CA HIS A 96 0.71 2.67 5.59
C HIS A 96 0.76 2.61 7.12
N SER A 97 -0.40 2.49 7.77
CA SER A 97 -0.46 2.29 9.22
C SER A 97 0.18 0.98 9.64
N SER A 98 0.87 1.03 10.76
CA SER A 98 1.53 -0.12 11.39
C SER A 98 0.53 -1.09 12.05
N ALA A 99 1.00 -2.28 12.35
CA ALA A 99 0.28 -3.27 13.13
C ALA A 99 -0.26 -2.70 14.45
N SER A 100 0.56 -1.91 15.16
CA SER A 100 0.17 -1.28 16.43
C SER A 100 -0.95 -0.24 16.28
N GLU A 101 -0.88 0.59 15.21
CA GLU A 101 -1.93 1.58 14.93
C GLU A 101 -3.25 0.90 14.52
N ILE A 102 -3.19 -0.19 13.75
CA ILE A 102 -4.37 -0.95 13.33
C ILE A 102 -5.01 -1.66 14.53
N GLU A 103 -4.20 -2.27 15.40
CA GLU A 103 -4.70 -2.90 16.63
C GLU A 103 -5.33 -1.89 17.57
N ALA A 104 -4.71 -0.71 17.76
CA ALA A 104 -5.28 0.36 18.57
C ALA A 104 -6.60 0.91 17.99
N PHE A 105 -6.74 0.90 16.65
CA PHE A 105 -7.93 1.36 15.95
C PHE A 105 -9.09 0.38 16.09
N ASP A 106 -8.87 -0.92 15.87
CA ASP A 106 -9.88 -1.99 15.98
C ASP A 106 -9.28 -3.24 16.64
N PRO A 107 -9.20 -3.26 18.01
CA PRO A 107 -8.66 -4.40 18.74
C PRO A 107 -9.44 -5.71 18.52
N SER A 108 -10.74 -5.61 18.23
CA SER A 108 -11.59 -6.77 17.97
C SER A 108 -11.27 -7.43 16.65
N ALA A 109 -11.17 -6.63 15.57
CA ALA A 109 -10.74 -7.12 14.26
C ALA A 109 -9.31 -7.65 14.33
N TRP A 110 -8.40 -6.95 15.02
CA TRP A 110 -7.02 -7.40 15.17
C TRP A 110 -6.92 -8.78 15.80
N LYS A 111 -7.68 -9.05 16.84
CA LYS A 111 -7.68 -10.35 17.53
C LYS A 111 -8.27 -11.48 16.69
N GLN A 112 -9.26 -11.20 15.86
CA GLN A 112 -10.09 -12.23 15.22
C GLN A 112 -9.79 -12.45 13.75
N TYR A 113 -9.25 -11.44 13.04
CA TYR A 113 -9.11 -11.47 11.59
C TYR A 113 -7.73 -12.01 11.20
N PHE A 114 -7.68 -12.63 10.02
CA PHE A 114 -6.45 -13.06 9.39
C PHE A 114 -5.64 -11.84 8.92
N LYS A 115 -4.41 -11.71 9.41
CA LYS A 115 -3.52 -10.57 9.14
C LYS A 115 -2.42 -10.97 8.17
N PHE A 116 -2.17 -10.15 7.15
CA PHE A 116 -1.09 -10.40 6.21
C PHE A 116 -0.51 -9.12 5.63
N CYS A 117 0.69 -9.25 5.12
CA CYS A 117 1.37 -8.23 4.33
C CYS A 117 2.14 -8.87 3.18
N PHE A 118 2.67 -8.05 2.29
CA PHE A 118 3.64 -8.48 1.29
C PHE A 118 4.94 -7.74 1.48
N VAL A 119 6.05 -8.46 1.34
CA VAL A 119 7.41 -7.92 1.34
C VAL A 119 8.04 -8.07 -0.04
N ARG A 120 9.21 -7.51 -0.22
CA ARG A 120 9.96 -7.55 -1.47
C ARG A 120 11.45 -7.64 -1.17
N ASN A 121 12.22 -8.25 -2.09
CA ASN A 121 13.67 -8.23 -2.04
C ASN A 121 14.17 -6.81 -1.73
N PRO A 122 14.99 -6.61 -0.68
CA PRO A 122 15.39 -5.28 -0.22
C PRO A 122 16.09 -4.44 -1.28
N PHE A 123 16.91 -5.07 -2.13
CA PHE A 123 17.61 -4.38 -3.21
C PHE A 123 16.64 -3.84 -4.26
N GLU A 124 15.68 -4.66 -4.68
CA GLU A 124 14.65 -4.23 -5.63
C GLU A 124 13.70 -3.20 -5.02
N ARG A 125 13.39 -3.34 -3.73
CA ARG A 125 12.54 -2.41 -3.01
C ARG A 125 13.17 -1.04 -2.91
N ALA A 126 14.47 -0.96 -2.58
CA ALA A 126 15.22 0.30 -2.49
C ALA A 126 15.22 1.05 -3.83
N VAL A 127 15.52 0.37 -4.95
CA VAL A 127 15.46 0.97 -6.30
C VAL A 127 14.03 1.39 -6.66
N SER A 128 13.01 0.58 -6.29
CA SER A 128 11.61 0.94 -6.52
C SER A 128 11.20 2.19 -5.73
N LEU A 129 11.70 2.34 -4.50
CA LEU A 129 11.47 3.52 -3.67
C LEU A 129 12.11 4.76 -4.28
N TYR A 130 13.38 4.67 -4.69
CA TYR A 130 14.11 5.75 -5.35
C TYR A 130 13.36 6.26 -6.57
N ASN A 131 13.01 5.38 -7.50
CA ASN A 131 12.31 5.76 -8.73
C ASN A 131 10.93 6.35 -8.46
N TRP A 132 10.22 5.89 -7.44
CA TRP A 132 8.92 6.42 -7.09
C TRP A 132 9.03 7.78 -6.41
N HIS A 133 9.97 7.94 -5.50
CA HIS A 133 10.15 9.17 -4.73
C HIS A 133 10.53 10.34 -5.64
N TYR A 134 11.51 10.13 -6.52
CA TYR A 134 12.01 11.17 -7.41
C TYR A 134 11.34 11.23 -8.81
N ARG A 135 10.18 10.57 -8.98
CA ARG A 135 9.50 10.48 -10.30
C ARG A 135 9.07 11.82 -10.91
N LYS A 136 8.93 12.86 -10.09
CA LYS A 136 8.49 14.22 -10.48
C LYS A 136 9.58 15.28 -10.27
N VAL A 137 10.80 14.86 -10.05
CA VAL A 137 11.94 15.75 -9.80
C VAL A 137 12.81 15.76 -11.05
N ASP A 138 13.03 16.93 -11.63
CA ASP A 138 13.82 17.07 -12.87
C ASP A 138 15.29 16.76 -12.62
N THR A 139 15.90 17.31 -11.55
CA THR A 139 17.26 17.01 -11.16
C THR A 139 17.26 16.05 -9.98
N ARG A 140 17.38 14.76 -10.27
CA ARG A 140 17.35 13.71 -9.25
C ARG A 140 18.72 13.54 -8.60
N PRO A 141 18.79 13.41 -7.27
CA PRO A 141 20.02 12.93 -6.62
C PRO A 141 20.33 11.50 -7.11
N SER A 142 21.57 11.08 -7.06
CA SER A 142 21.90 9.68 -7.36
C SER A 142 21.29 8.72 -6.35
N PHE A 143 21.19 7.44 -6.71
CA PHE A 143 20.70 6.40 -5.79
C PHE A 143 21.54 6.34 -4.51
N SER A 144 22.88 6.40 -4.64
CA SER A 144 23.81 6.45 -3.49
C SER A 144 23.56 7.66 -2.58
N GLN A 145 23.27 8.85 -3.15
CA GLN A 145 22.93 10.04 -2.36
C GLN A 145 21.64 9.85 -1.57
N MET A 146 20.61 9.21 -2.15
CA MET A 146 19.40 8.87 -1.39
C MET A 146 19.73 7.95 -0.21
N LEU A 147 20.54 6.92 -0.41
CA LEU A 147 20.95 6.02 0.69
C LEU A 147 21.69 6.78 1.78
N CYS A 148 22.62 7.69 1.42
CA CYS A 148 23.31 8.54 2.40
C CYS A 148 22.35 9.45 3.18
N LEU A 149 21.33 10.01 2.53
CA LEU A 149 20.30 10.81 3.21
C LEU A 149 19.51 9.99 4.25
N ILE A 150 19.21 8.73 3.92
CA ILE A 150 18.53 7.83 4.86
C ILE A 150 19.43 7.50 6.05
N GLU A 151 20.70 7.15 5.81
CA GLU A 151 21.71 6.87 6.86
C GLU A 151 21.94 8.07 7.78
N ALA A 152 21.96 9.28 7.21
CA ALA A 152 22.12 10.53 7.97
C ALA A 152 20.85 10.93 8.76
N GLY A 153 19.78 10.13 8.76
CA GLY A 153 18.53 10.45 9.45
C GLY A 153 17.68 11.54 8.77
N ALA A 154 18.03 11.96 7.55
CA ALA A 154 17.31 13.01 6.82
C ALA A 154 16.05 12.52 6.10
N ALA A 155 15.75 11.22 6.17
CA ALA A 155 14.64 10.61 5.45
C ALA A 155 13.27 11.23 5.75
N GLU A 156 13.01 11.62 7.00
CA GLU A 156 11.74 12.24 7.41
C GLU A 156 11.60 13.64 6.81
N LYS A 157 12.66 14.46 6.87
CA LYS A 157 12.69 15.80 6.26
C LYS A 157 12.44 15.71 4.76
N GLU A 158 13.05 14.74 4.10
CA GLU A 158 12.91 14.49 2.67
C GLU A 158 11.65 13.69 2.33
N ARG A 159 10.84 13.31 3.31
CA ARG A 159 9.62 12.49 3.16
C ARG A 159 9.87 11.16 2.43
N ILE A 160 11.02 10.55 2.66
CA ILE A 160 11.37 9.24 2.10
C ILE A 160 10.78 8.15 3.00
N ASN A 161 9.71 7.50 2.57
CA ASN A 161 9.07 6.41 3.33
C ASN A 161 9.79 5.08 3.06
N TRP A 162 10.91 4.87 3.73
CA TRP A 162 11.77 3.70 3.54
C TRP A 162 11.52 2.58 4.55
N LYS A 163 11.05 2.89 5.75
CA LYS A 163 10.78 1.92 6.81
C LYS A 163 9.69 0.94 6.40
N SER A 164 9.86 -0.33 6.71
CA SER A 164 8.87 -1.39 6.42
C SER A 164 8.72 -2.39 7.54
N TRP A 165 9.82 -2.76 8.21
CA TRP A 165 9.84 -3.75 9.27
C TRP A 165 8.83 -3.39 10.38
N GLN A 166 8.85 -2.16 10.85
CA GLN A 166 7.99 -1.65 11.92
C GLN A 166 6.48 -1.65 11.55
N LEU A 167 6.13 -1.85 10.27
CA LEU A 167 4.73 -1.85 9.86
C LEU A 167 4.01 -3.16 10.23
N TYR A 168 4.72 -4.29 10.24
CA TYR A 168 4.14 -5.62 10.48
C TYR A 168 4.78 -6.38 11.63
N THR A 169 5.61 -5.68 12.44
CA THR A 169 6.26 -6.23 13.63
C THR A 169 5.93 -5.40 14.87
N LYS A 170 6.08 -6.03 16.04
CA LYS A 170 6.05 -5.39 17.38
C LYS A 170 7.17 -6.02 18.20
N ASN A 171 7.95 -5.21 18.90
CA ASN A 171 9.10 -5.69 19.69
C ASN A 171 10.03 -6.61 18.86
N ASP A 172 10.25 -6.24 17.59
CA ASP A 172 11.03 -7.01 16.61
C ASP A 172 10.47 -8.40 16.24
N GLU A 173 9.26 -8.75 16.67
CA GLU A 173 8.57 -9.97 16.29
C GLU A 173 7.50 -9.71 15.23
N VAL A 174 7.40 -10.60 14.23
CA VAL A 174 6.35 -10.56 13.22
C VAL A 174 5.00 -10.87 13.85
N VAL A 175 4.04 -9.94 13.74
CA VAL A 175 2.70 -10.05 14.36
C VAL A 175 1.56 -10.24 13.38
N VAL A 176 1.89 -10.59 12.13
CA VAL A 176 0.93 -10.98 11.10
C VAL A 176 0.94 -12.48 10.88
N ASP A 177 -0.18 -13.05 10.45
CA ASP A 177 -0.34 -14.48 10.26
C ASP A 177 0.30 -15.00 8.96
N PHE A 178 0.57 -14.10 7.99
CA PHE A 178 1.22 -14.44 6.73
C PHE A 178 2.01 -13.26 6.14
N VAL A 179 3.23 -13.56 5.67
CA VAL A 179 4.10 -12.63 4.94
C VAL A 179 4.32 -13.16 3.53
N GLY A 180 3.61 -12.61 2.56
CA GLY A 180 3.78 -12.94 1.15
C GLY A 180 4.98 -12.20 0.52
N ARG A 181 5.49 -12.71 -0.59
CA ARG A 181 6.61 -12.12 -1.34
C ARG A 181 6.14 -11.58 -2.68
N GLN A 182 6.57 -10.38 -3.01
CA GLN A 182 6.25 -9.74 -4.29
C GLN A 182 6.77 -10.55 -5.48
N GLU A 183 7.86 -11.25 -5.31
CA GLU A 183 8.49 -12.12 -6.31
C GLU A 183 7.62 -13.34 -6.67
N ARG A 184 6.76 -13.78 -5.75
CA ARG A 184 5.78 -14.87 -5.91
C ARG A 184 4.35 -14.38 -5.74
N LEU A 185 4.07 -13.16 -6.21
CA LEU A 185 2.81 -12.46 -5.90
C LEU A 185 1.56 -13.28 -6.27
N SER A 186 1.54 -13.94 -7.43
CA SER A 186 0.39 -14.72 -7.88
C SER A 186 0.14 -15.93 -6.96
N GLU A 187 1.19 -16.68 -6.63
CA GLU A 187 1.14 -17.84 -5.76
C GLU A 187 0.73 -17.45 -4.33
N ASP A 188 1.42 -16.47 -3.75
CA ASP A 188 1.19 -16.05 -2.37
C ASP A 188 -0.18 -15.37 -2.21
N LEU A 189 -0.66 -14.62 -3.21
CA LEU A 189 -2.01 -14.04 -3.17
C LEU A 189 -3.10 -15.10 -3.33
N ARG A 190 -2.86 -16.15 -4.12
CA ARG A 190 -3.76 -17.32 -4.19
C ARG A 190 -3.90 -17.96 -2.79
N ASN A 191 -2.78 -18.22 -2.11
CA ASN A 191 -2.79 -18.77 -0.76
C ASN A 191 -3.56 -17.88 0.24
N VAL A 192 -3.43 -16.56 0.11
CA VAL A 192 -4.25 -15.62 0.90
C VAL A 192 -5.71 -15.75 0.55
N CYS A 193 -6.08 -15.75 -0.74
CA CYS A 193 -7.47 -15.86 -1.19
C CYS A 193 -8.13 -17.15 -0.67
N ASP A 194 -7.43 -18.28 -0.74
CA ASP A 194 -7.91 -19.57 -0.22
C ASP A 194 -8.21 -19.49 1.29
N ARG A 195 -7.34 -18.82 2.07
CA ARG A 195 -7.52 -18.64 3.52
C ARG A 195 -8.69 -17.74 3.90
N ILE A 196 -8.97 -16.72 3.09
CA ILE A 196 -10.05 -15.75 3.36
C ILE A 196 -11.34 -16.07 2.61
N GLY A 197 -11.39 -17.21 1.91
CA GLY A 197 -12.58 -17.67 1.19
C GLY A 197 -12.91 -16.84 -0.04
N LEU A 198 -11.89 -16.27 -0.72
CA LEU A 198 -12.07 -15.53 -1.97
C LEU A 198 -11.65 -16.36 -3.18
N PRO A 199 -12.42 -16.32 -4.28
CA PRO A 199 -11.98 -16.96 -5.52
C PRO A 199 -10.77 -16.22 -6.08
N PHE A 200 -9.72 -16.97 -6.43
CA PHE A 200 -8.55 -16.40 -7.08
C PHE A 200 -8.67 -16.49 -8.61
N ASP A 201 -8.53 -15.34 -9.27
CA ASP A 201 -8.51 -15.24 -10.73
C ASP A 201 -7.34 -14.34 -11.17
N GLU A 202 -6.33 -14.98 -11.76
CA GLU A 202 -5.09 -14.29 -12.17
C GLU A 202 -5.31 -13.20 -13.22
N ARG A 203 -6.40 -13.26 -14.01
CA ARG A 203 -6.75 -12.24 -15.00
C ARG A 203 -6.93 -10.86 -14.39
N PHE A 204 -7.33 -10.79 -13.12
CA PHE A 204 -7.50 -9.55 -12.37
C PHE A 204 -6.25 -9.14 -11.58
N LEU A 205 -5.21 -9.94 -11.62
CA LEU A 205 -3.91 -9.57 -11.06
C LEU A 205 -3.18 -8.64 -12.05
N THR A 206 -3.79 -7.49 -12.32
CA THR A 206 -3.18 -6.51 -13.21
C THR A 206 -1.90 -6.00 -12.58
N ARG A 207 -0.78 -6.12 -13.29
CA ARG A 207 0.48 -5.52 -12.87
C ARG A 207 0.35 -4.00 -12.93
N ALA A 208 -0.20 -3.43 -11.89
CA ALA A 208 -0.58 -2.02 -11.78
C ALA A 208 0.55 -1.02 -12.05
N LYS A 209 1.79 -1.44 -12.32
CA LYS A 209 2.95 -0.57 -12.63
C LYS A 209 4.13 -1.36 -13.22
N ALA A 210 3.88 -2.31 -14.09
CA ALA A 210 4.98 -2.92 -14.85
C ALA A 210 5.57 -1.86 -15.80
N ASN A 211 6.77 -1.37 -15.51
CA ASN A 211 7.52 -0.57 -16.46
C ASN A 211 8.34 -1.53 -17.34
N PRO A 212 7.98 -1.73 -18.61
CA PRO A 212 8.71 -2.64 -19.51
C PRO A 212 10.13 -2.16 -19.82
N ARG A 213 10.47 -0.92 -19.52
CA ARG A 213 11.80 -0.31 -19.71
C ARG A 213 12.55 -0.14 -18.38
N ARG A 214 12.39 -1.05 -17.41
CA ARG A 214 13.20 -0.97 -16.20
C ARG A 214 14.67 -1.21 -16.55
N PRO A 215 15.57 -0.25 -16.25
CA PRO A 215 17.00 -0.51 -16.26
C PRO A 215 17.30 -1.71 -15.34
N ASP A 216 18.34 -2.46 -15.67
CA ASP A 216 18.83 -3.49 -14.74
C ASP A 216 19.07 -2.83 -13.38
N ILE A 217 18.50 -3.40 -12.34
CA ILE A 217 18.64 -2.86 -10.97
C ILE A 217 20.12 -2.72 -10.59
N ARG A 218 21.00 -3.58 -11.13
CA ARG A 218 22.44 -3.54 -10.88
C ARG A 218 23.07 -2.22 -11.30
N SER A 219 22.53 -1.55 -12.32
CA SER A 219 23.03 -0.27 -12.83
C SER A 219 22.87 0.91 -11.83
N TYR A 220 22.03 0.76 -10.82
CA TYR A 220 21.87 1.77 -9.78
C TYR A 220 22.93 1.72 -8.70
N TYR A 221 23.52 0.54 -8.47
CA TYR A 221 24.42 0.27 -7.37
C TYR A 221 25.86 0.64 -7.67
N LYS A 222 26.44 1.46 -6.82
CA LYS A 222 27.88 1.73 -6.78
C LYS A 222 28.55 0.90 -5.67
N PRO A 223 29.88 0.81 -5.64
CA PRO A 223 30.59 0.17 -4.52
C PRO A 223 30.10 0.73 -3.16
N GLY A 224 29.82 -0.17 -2.21
CA GLY A 224 29.32 0.17 -0.87
C GLY A 224 27.79 0.37 -0.75
N ASP A 225 27.05 0.49 -1.86
CA ASP A 225 25.60 0.70 -1.80
C ASP A 225 24.85 -0.57 -1.41
N ARG A 226 25.39 -1.76 -1.73
CA ARG A 226 24.74 -3.03 -1.37
C ARG A 226 24.73 -3.22 0.14
N GLU A 227 25.85 -2.99 0.79
CA GLU A 227 26.01 -3.08 2.23
C GLU A 227 25.12 -2.05 2.96
N ARG A 228 24.96 -0.85 2.38
CA ARG A 228 24.00 0.15 2.90
C ARG A 228 22.56 -0.37 2.81
N VAL A 229 22.17 -0.94 1.67
CA VAL A 229 20.82 -1.46 1.50
C VAL A 229 20.58 -2.62 2.46
N GLU A 230 21.53 -3.51 2.67
CA GLU A 230 21.42 -4.59 3.64
C GLU A 230 21.18 -4.07 5.06
N ARG A 231 21.91 -3.03 5.49
CA ARG A 231 21.69 -2.42 6.82
C ARG A 231 20.36 -1.68 6.95
N LEU A 232 19.91 -1.01 5.89
CA LEU A 232 18.74 -0.14 5.94
C LEU A 232 17.44 -0.88 5.65
N PHE A 233 17.45 -1.85 4.74
CA PHE A 233 16.25 -2.49 4.18
C PHE A 233 16.18 -4.00 4.45
N GLY A 234 17.27 -4.60 4.96
CA GLY A 234 17.40 -6.04 5.27
C GLY A 234 16.66 -6.50 6.49
#